data_1e591a9569289c64d75b806793525cb5
#
_entry.id   1e591a9569289c64d75b806793525cb5
#
_cell.length_a   1.000
_cell.length_b   1.000
_cell.length_c   1.000
_cell.angle_alpha   90.00
_cell.angle_beta   90.00
_cell.angle_gamma   90.00
#
_symmetry.space_group_name_H-M   'P 1'
#
loop_
_entity.id
_entity.type
_entity.pdbx_description
1 polymer ?
#
loop_
_entity_poly.entity_id
_entity_poly.type
_entity_poly.pdbx_seq_one_letter_code
_entity_poly.pdbx_strand_id
1 'polypeptide(L)'
;MTHTSTSTVTGILAEIQIVPVVVLDDPAAANELADALVAGGIYCAEITFRTPAGLESLKALRGRTDLLLGAGTVLNATDVDLAADAGAKFIVSPGFGSDVVTRCRERGITAIPGVATASELQAAVAAGLRHVKFFPAEQAGGLPMLSALSGPFPEVRFMPSGGLSPGNVNTYLDHPAVFAAGGSWMVPRAAIVAGNFQEIARLCAETRLRLDEYNRLTGGTI
;
A
#
# COMPACT_ATOMS: atom_id res chain seq x y z
N MET A 1 30.22 3.52 16.65
CA MET A 1 29.61 2.48 15.81
C MET A 1 28.26 3.02 15.35
N THR A 2 28.19 3.63 14.20
CA THR A 2 26.98 4.19 13.62
C THR A 2 26.19 3.05 12.99
N HIS A 3 25.17 2.54 13.69
CA HIS A 3 24.16 1.68 13.08
C HIS A 3 23.35 2.52 12.10
N THR A 4 23.69 2.46 10.84
CA THR A 4 22.76 2.81 9.77
C THR A 4 21.67 1.75 9.76
N SER A 5 20.58 2.03 10.48
CA SER A 5 19.35 1.23 10.42
C SER A 5 18.82 1.36 8.99
N THR A 6 18.99 0.33 8.18
CA THR A 6 18.34 0.24 6.87
C THR A 6 16.85 0.08 7.17
N SER A 7 16.06 1.12 6.96
CA SER A 7 14.61 1.08 7.19
C SER A 7 14.00 -0.07 6.36
N THR A 8 13.18 -0.90 7.01
CA THR A 8 12.43 -1.96 6.31
C THR A 8 11.40 -1.34 5.38
N VAL A 9 10.96 -2.07 4.35
CA VAL A 9 9.88 -1.62 3.45
C VAL A 9 8.63 -1.21 4.22
N THR A 10 8.22 -1.99 5.21
CA THR A 10 7.06 -1.67 6.07
C THR A 10 7.31 -0.46 6.97
N GLY A 11 8.54 -0.23 7.41
CA GLY A 11 8.92 0.99 8.13
C GLY A 11 8.79 2.23 7.26
N ILE A 12 9.28 2.17 6.01
CA ILE A 12 9.14 3.28 5.05
C ILE A 12 7.64 3.56 4.76
N LEU A 13 6.83 2.51 4.57
CA LEU A 13 5.38 2.68 4.37
C LEU A 13 4.70 3.29 5.60
N ALA A 14 5.13 2.94 6.81
CA ALA A 14 4.64 3.53 8.05
C ALA A 14 4.97 5.03 8.16
N GLU A 15 6.18 5.43 7.76
CA GLU A 15 6.58 6.85 7.71
C GLU A 15 5.77 7.64 6.68
N ILE A 16 5.48 7.05 5.50
CA ILE A 16 4.65 7.68 4.45
C ILE A 16 3.18 7.72 4.87
N GLN A 17 2.69 6.73 5.62
CA GLN A 17 1.33 6.54 6.13
C GLN A 17 0.26 6.26 5.07
N ILE A 18 0.43 6.75 3.84
CA ILE A 18 -0.54 6.57 2.74
C ILE A 18 0.11 5.85 1.57
N VAL A 19 -0.56 4.81 1.10
CA VAL A 19 -0.16 4.03 -0.07
C VAL A 19 -1.18 4.23 -1.19
N PRO A 20 -0.86 5.00 -2.25
CA PRO A 20 -1.72 5.13 -3.42
C PRO A 20 -1.94 3.79 -4.10
N VAL A 21 -3.21 3.39 -4.24
CA VAL A 21 -3.64 2.18 -4.96
C VAL A 21 -3.98 2.57 -6.39
N VAL A 22 -3.07 2.27 -7.31
CA VAL A 22 -3.07 2.77 -8.68
C VAL A 22 -3.65 1.73 -9.64
N VAL A 23 -4.55 2.17 -10.52
CA VAL A 23 -5.03 1.41 -11.68
C VAL A 23 -4.63 2.16 -12.94
N LEU A 24 -3.75 1.58 -13.74
CA LEU A 24 -3.29 2.10 -15.03
C LEU A 24 -3.90 1.30 -16.18
N ASP A 25 -4.39 1.99 -17.19
CA ASP A 25 -4.92 1.40 -18.42
C ASP A 25 -3.91 1.48 -19.58
N ASP A 26 -2.95 2.41 -19.46
CA ASP A 26 -1.88 2.63 -20.43
C ASP A 26 -0.54 2.75 -19.69
N PRO A 27 0.45 1.91 -20.01
CA PRO A 27 1.79 2.01 -19.41
C PRO A 27 2.52 3.33 -19.70
N ALA A 28 2.18 4.02 -20.78
CA ALA A 28 2.78 5.30 -21.14
C ALA A 28 2.54 6.38 -20.05
N ALA A 29 1.41 6.29 -19.33
CA ALA A 29 1.07 7.20 -18.24
C ALA A 29 1.90 6.99 -16.94
N ALA A 30 2.65 5.90 -16.84
CA ALA A 30 3.28 5.50 -15.58
C ALA A 30 4.29 6.53 -15.05
N ASN A 31 5.18 7.06 -15.91
CA ASN A 31 6.21 8.00 -15.47
C ASN A 31 5.62 9.37 -15.07
N GLU A 32 4.67 9.90 -15.84
CA GLU A 32 4.01 11.16 -15.50
C GLU A 32 3.21 11.04 -14.19
N LEU A 33 2.56 9.89 -13.97
CA LEU A 33 1.91 9.59 -12.69
C LEU A 33 2.92 9.58 -11.54
N ALA A 34 4.06 8.90 -11.71
CA ALA A 34 5.11 8.85 -10.70
C ALA A 34 5.67 10.23 -10.37
N ASP A 35 5.88 11.07 -11.38
CA ASP A 35 6.31 12.46 -11.19
C ASP A 35 5.26 13.28 -10.42
N ALA A 36 3.97 13.07 -10.69
CA ALA A 36 2.87 13.71 -9.97
C ALA A 36 2.80 13.27 -8.50
N LEU A 37 3.01 11.98 -8.20
CA LEU A 37 3.06 11.49 -6.83
C LEU A 37 4.20 12.15 -6.05
N VAL A 38 5.41 12.15 -6.61
CA VAL A 38 6.59 12.76 -6.00
C VAL A 38 6.41 14.27 -5.81
N ALA A 39 5.90 14.98 -6.82
CA ALA A 39 5.59 16.41 -6.73
C ALA A 39 4.55 16.71 -5.65
N GLY A 40 3.61 15.79 -5.40
CA GLY A 40 2.62 15.86 -4.32
C GLY A 40 3.12 15.37 -2.96
N GLY A 41 4.41 15.00 -2.83
CA GLY A 41 5.02 14.57 -1.56
C GLY A 41 4.65 13.15 -1.13
N ILE A 42 4.23 12.29 -2.05
CA ILE A 42 3.99 10.86 -1.78
C ILE A 42 5.02 10.02 -2.52
N TYR A 43 5.82 9.28 -1.77
CA TYR A 43 7.01 8.57 -2.28
C TYR A 43 6.83 7.05 -2.33
N CYS A 44 5.59 6.57 -2.51
CA CYS A 44 5.30 5.16 -2.76
C CYS A 44 4.07 4.99 -3.67
N ALA A 45 3.94 3.80 -4.28
CA ALA A 45 2.75 3.43 -5.05
C ALA A 45 2.54 1.91 -5.05
N GLU A 46 1.30 1.45 -4.92
CA GLU A 46 0.83 0.09 -5.20
C GLU A 46 0.28 0.08 -6.65
N ILE A 47 1.09 -0.38 -7.62
CA ILE A 47 0.65 -0.55 -9.01
C ILE A 47 -0.13 -1.86 -9.12
N THR A 48 -1.42 -1.80 -9.43
CA THR A 48 -2.27 -2.99 -9.40
C THR A 48 -2.27 -3.76 -10.72
N PHE A 49 -2.27 -5.09 -10.63
CA PHE A 49 -2.42 -6.00 -11.79
C PHE A 49 -3.90 -6.22 -12.15
N ARG A 50 -4.77 -5.23 -11.91
CA ARG A 50 -6.19 -5.25 -12.29
C ARG A 50 -6.41 -5.07 -13.79
N THR A 51 -5.42 -4.56 -14.49
CA THR A 51 -5.42 -4.36 -15.94
C THR A 51 -4.20 -5.04 -16.56
N PRO A 52 -4.25 -5.38 -17.84
CA PRO A 52 -3.07 -5.87 -18.56
C PRO A 52 -1.90 -4.88 -18.57
N ALA A 53 -2.19 -3.58 -18.43
CA ALA A 53 -1.17 -2.53 -18.40
C ALA A 53 -0.38 -2.48 -17.07
N GLY A 54 -0.89 -3.09 -15.98
CA GLY A 54 -0.28 -2.98 -14.65
C GLY A 54 1.19 -3.44 -14.60
N LEU A 55 1.48 -4.62 -15.17
CA LEU A 55 2.84 -5.15 -15.21
C LEU A 55 3.78 -4.27 -16.07
N GLU A 56 3.35 -3.84 -17.24
CA GLU A 56 4.16 -3.00 -18.13
C GLU A 56 4.39 -1.61 -17.52
N SER A 57 3.40 -1.08 -16.80
CA SER A 57 3.55 0.16 -16.03
C SER A 57 4.60 0.03 -14.93
N LEU A 58 4.59 -1.08 -14.20
CA LEU A 58 5.59 -1.36 -13.17
C LEU A 58 7.00 -1.48 -13.79
N LYS A 59 7.14 -2.14 -14.93
CA LYS A 59 8.40 -2.22 -15.69
C LYS A 59 8.89 -0.84 -16.14
N ALA A 60 8.01 0.03 -16.61
CA ALA A 60 8.34 1.39 -17.03
C ALA A 60 8.89 2.24 -15.87
N LEU A 61 8.46 1.94 -14.64
CA LEU A 61 8.95 2.60 -13.41
C LEU A 61 10.21 1.97 -12.82
N ARG A 62 10.68 0.85 -13.39
CA ARG A 62 11.86 0.16 -12.91
C ARG A 62 13.09 1.08 -12.99
N GLY A 63 13.78 1.24 -11.90
CA GLY A 63 14.94 2.13 -11.81
C GLY A 63 14.65 3.50 -11.20
N ARG A 64 13.39 3.84 -10.96
CA ARG A 64 13.05 5.00 -10.11
C ARG A 64 13.56 4.75 -8.68
N THR A 65 14.36 5.67 -8.16
CA THR A 65 14.93 5.59 -6.80
C THR A 65 14.24 6.54 -5.83
N ASP A 66 13.39 7.41 -6.34
CA ASP A 66 12.61 8.41 -5.62
C ASP A 66 11.21 7.91 -5.23
N LEU A 67 10.86 6.68 -5.61
CA LEU A 67 9.53 6.10 -5.36
C LEU A 67 9.66 4.63 -4.91
N LEU A 68 9.08 4.29 -3.76
CA LEU A 68 8.95 2.91 -3.29
C LEU A 68 7.81 2.22 -4.03
N LEU A 69 8.13 1.31 -4.95
CA LEU A 69 7.16 0.64 -5.82
C LEU A 69 6.72 -0.71 -5.24
N GLY A 70 5.43 -0.95 -5.23
CA GLY A 70 4.84 -2.26 -4.95
C GLY A 70 3.89 -2.70 -6.06
N ALA A 71 3.64 -4.01 -6.12
CA ALA A 71 2.62 -4.59 -6.99
C ALA A 71 1.40 -4.97 -6.16
N GLY A 72 0.21 -4.56 -6.61
CA GLY A 72 -1.08 -4.90 -6.02
C GLY A 72 -1.89 -5.86 -6.87
N THR A 73 -2.90 -6.49 -6.25
CA THR A 73 -3.75 -7.50 -6.91
C THR A 73 -2.92 -8.68 -7.46
N VAL A 74 -1.87 -9.05 -6.75
CA VAL A 74 -1.05 -10.23 -7.03
C VAL A 74 -1.80 -11.46 -6.51
N LEU A 75 -2.09 -12.43 -7.37
CA LEU A 75 -3.01 -13.52 -7.05
C LEU A 75 -2.35 -14.91 -6.98
N ASN A 76 -1.12 -15.06 -7.47
CA ASN A 76 -0.40 -16.32 -7.55
C ASN A 76 1.13 -16.11 -7.55
N ALA A 77 1.88 -17.23 -7.45
CA ALA A 77 3.34 -17.21 -7.43
C ALA A 77 3.97 -16.63 -8.72
N THR A 78 3.36 -16.85 -9.87
CA THR A 78 3.84 -16.30 -11.15
C THR A 78 3.76 -14.77 -11.16
N ASP A 79 2.67 -14.20 -10.65
CA ASP A 79 2.54 -12.75 -10.53
C ASP A 79 3.61 -12.17 -9.59
N VAL A 80 3.98 -12.89 -8.52
CA VAL A 80 5.09 -12.47 -7.63
C VAL A 80 6.39 -12.38 -8.40
N ASP A 81 6.71 -13.39 -9.23
CA ASP A 81 7.92 -13.39 -10.04
C ASP A 81 7.94 -12.22 -11.02
N LEU A 82 6.85 -12.02 -11.75
CA LEU A 82 6.72 -10.92 -12.69
C LEU A 82 6.87 -9.56 -12.01
N ALA A 83 6.27 -9.37 -10.84
CA ALA A 83 6.36 -8.15 -10.08
C ALA A 83 7.78 -7.88 -9.55
N ALA A 84 8.42 -8.92 -8.99
CA ALA A 84 9.80 -8.83 -8.48
C ALA A 84 10.78 -8.50 -9.62
N ASP A 85 10.66 -9.16 -10.78
CA ASP A 85 11.50 -8.90 -11.95
C ASP A 85 11.25 -7.51 -12.55
N ALA A 86 10.03 -6.97 -12.41
CA ALA A 86 9.68 -5.60 -12.78
C ALA A 86 10.17 -4.55 -11.78
N GLY A 87 10.73 -4.96 -10.63
CA GLY A 87 11.37 -4.05 -9.66
C GLY A 87 10.53 -3.71 -8.43
N ALA A 88 9.36 -4.36 -8.23
CA ALA A 88 8.56 -4.19 -7.01
C ALA A 88 9.38 -4.51 -5.75
N LYS A 89 9.16 -3.74 -4.68
CA LYS A 89 9.78 -3.92 -3.37
C LYS A 89 8.82 -4.54 -2.35
N PHE A 90 7.54 -4.47 -2.63
CA PHE A 90 6.50 -5.13 -1.83
C PHE A 90 5.37 -5.66 -2.72
N ILE A 91 4.71 -6.69 -2.23
CA ILE A 91 3.60 -7.37 -2.89
C ILE A 91 2.37 -7.24 -2.02
N VAL A 92 1.26 -6.85 -2.63
CA VAL A 92 -0.05 -6.75 -1.98
C VAL A 92 -1.03 -7.65 -2.72
N SER A 93 -1.69 -8.54 -2.00
CA SER A 93 -2.77 -9.38 -2.53
C SER A 93 -4.12 -9.00 -1.90
N PRO A 94 -5.25 -9.26 -2.57
CA PRO A 94 -6.56 -8.94 -2.02
C PRO A 94 -6.99 -9.87 -0.88
N GLY A 95 -6.42 -11.07 -0.81
CA GLY A 95 -6.65 -12.07 0.22
C GLY A 95 -5.35 -12.79 0.58
N PHE A 96 -5.41 -13.68 1.57
CA PHE A 96 -4.28 -14.51 1.96
C PHE A 96 -4.12 -15.71 0.99
N GLY A 97 -3.00 -15.74 0.26
CA GLY A 97 -2.58 -16.84 -0.58
C GLY A 97 -1.26 -17.42 -0.08
N SER A 98 -1.24 -18.70 0.34
CA SER A 98 -0.03 -19.32 0.87
C SER A 98 1.09 -19.44 -0.16
N ASP A 99 0.74 -19.66 -1.43
CA ASP A 99 1.67 -19.69 -2.57
C ASP A 99 2.30 -18.32 -2.84
N VAL A 100 1.51 -17.25 -2.80
CA VAL A 100 1.99 -15.87 -2.91
C VAL A 100 2.97 -15.55 -1.78
N VAL A 101 2.60 -15.84 -0.53
CA VAL A 101 3.45 -15.58 0.65
C VAL A 101 4.75 -16.39 0.60
N THR A 102 4.66 -17.66 0.24
CA THR A 102 5.84 -18.53 0.10
C THR A 102 6.77 -18.01 -0.99
N ARG A 103 6.21 -17.65 -2.16
CA ARG A 103 7.02 -17.13 -3.25
C ARG A 103 7.66 -15.78 -2.94
N CYS A 104 6.96 -14.88 -2.24
CA CYS A 104 7.55 -13.64 -1.74
C CYS A 104 8.76 -13.90 -0.85
N ARG A 105 8.67 -14.88 0.06
CA ARG A 105 9.78 -15.28 0.94
C ARG A 105 10.98 -15.80 0.14
N GLU A 106 10.75 -16.66 -0.84
CA GLU A 106 11.78 -17.21 -1.73
C GLU A 106 12.48 -16.12 -2.54
N ARG A 107 11.73 -15.09 -2.97
CA ARG A 107 12.25 -13.95 -3.72
C ARG A 107 12.84 -12.84 -2.84
N GLY A 108 12.74 -12.95 -1.51
CA GLY A 108 13.21 -11.91 -0.59
C GLY A 108 12.45 -10.58 -0.72
N ILE A 109 11.16 -10.63 -1.13
CA ILE A 109 10.30 -9.46 -1.29
C ILE A 109 9.24 -9.39 -0.18
N THR A 110 8.92 -8.20 0.29
CA THR A 110 7.94 -8.00 1.38
C THR A 110 6.52 -8.36 0.92
N ALA A 111 5.84 -9.26 1.64
CA ALA A 111 4.45 -9.60 1.41
C ALA A 111 3.53 -8.87 2.40
N ILE A 112 2.45 -8.27 1.89
CA ILE A 112 1.36 -7.64 2.66
C ILE A 112 0.03 -8.23 2.16
N PRO A 113 -0.30 -9.49 2.53
CA PRO A 113 -1.52 -10.14 2.04
C PRO A 113 -2.77 -9.56 2.67
N GLY A 114 -3.89 -9.64 1.93
CA GLY A 114 -5.21 -9.25 2.41
C GLY A 114 -5.77 -10.24 3.42
N VAL A 115 -6.47 -9.72 4.42
CA VAL A 115 -7.25 -10.46 5.41
C VAL A 115 -8.51 -9.69 5.76
N ALA A 116 -9.60 -10.40 6.06
CA ALA A 116 -10.86 -9.81 6.55
C ALA A 116 -11.45 -10.63 7.70
N THR A 117 -10.88 -11.79 8.03
CA THR A 117 -11.36 -12.71 9.06
C THR A 117 -10.26 -13.15 10.01
N ALA A 118 -10.63 -13.61 11.20
CA ALA A 118 -9.70 -14.14 12.18
C ALA A 118 -8.95 -15.39 11.65
N SER A 119 -9.60 -16.23 10.83
CA SER A 119 -8.97 -17.42 10.26
C SER A 119 -7.87 -17.07 9.26
N GLU A 120 -8.10 -16.07 8.40
CA GLU A 120 -7.09 -15.58 7.46
C GLU A 120 -5.92 -14.91 8.20
N LEU A 121 -6.23 -14.15 9.25
CA LEU A 121 -5.21 -13.51 10.07
C LEU A 121 -4.37 -14.56 10.82
N GLN A 122 -4.98 -15.60 11.37
CA GLN A 122 -4.28 -16.72 12.00
C GLN A 122 -3.35 -17.44 11.00
N ALA A 123 -3.82 -17.65 9.76
CA ALA A 123 -2.99 -18.24 8.70
C ALA A 123 -1.80 -17.33 8.34
N ALA A 124 -2.01 -16.01 8.25
CA ALA A 124 -0.93 -15.06 8.00
C ALA A 124 0.12 -15.08 9.13
N VAL A 125 -0.31 -15.09 10.39
CA VAL A 125 0.58 -15.19 11.57
C VAL A 125 1.36 -16.51 11.57
N ALA A 126 0.70 -17.64 11.28
CA ALA A 126 1.34 -18.95 11.17
C ALA A 126 2.38 -18.99 10.03
N ALA A 127 2.17 -18.20 8.96
CA ALA A 127 3.14 -18.00 7.89
C ALA A 127 4.29 -17.03 8.27
N GLY A 128 4.33 -16.52 9.49
CA GLY A 128 5.39 -15.63 9.99
C GLY A 128 5.18 -14.15 9.66
N LEU A 129 4.01 -13.76 9.15
CA LEU A 129 3.72 -12.37 8.81
C LEU A 129 3.26 -11.56 10.04
N ARG A 130 3.62 -10.27 10.04
CA ARG A 130 3.22 -9.29 11.05
C ARG A 130 2.60 -8.03 10.44
N HIS A 131 2.64 -7.90 9.11
CA HIS A 131 2.03 -6.81 8.37
C HIS A 131 1.07 -7.38 7.34
N VAL A 132 -0.20 -6.96 7.39
CA VAL A 132 -1.27 -7.45 6.53
C VAL A 132 -2.11 -6.29 6.01
N LYS A 133 -2.76 -6.48 4.86
CA LYS A 133 -3.79 -5.59 4.35
C LYS A 133 -5.14 -5.99 4.94
N PHE A 134 -5.87 -5.04 5.54
CA PHE A 134 -7.27 -5.27 5.91
C PHE A 134 -8.15 -4.83 4.73
N PHE A 135 -8.77 -5.79 4.05
CA PHE A 135 -9.48 -5.52 2.79
C PHE A 135 -10.66 -6.48 2.57
N PRO A 136 -11.80 -5.97 2.06
CA PRO A 136 -12.15 -4.56 1.82
C PRO A 136 -12.59 -3.87 3.13
N ALA A 137 -11.85 -2.86 3.59
CA ALA A 137 -11.93 -2.36 4.97
C ALA A 137 -13.34 -1.92 5.39
N GLU A 138 -13.95 -0.97 4.69
CA GLU A 138 -15.29 -0.45 5.06
C GLU A 138 -16.38 -1.53 4.93
N GLN A 139 -16.35 -2.31 3.85
CA GLN A 139 -17.33 -3.36 3.59
C GLN A 139 -17.19 -4.56 4.53
N ALA A 140 -15.99 -4.80 5.05
CA ALA A 140 -15.73 -5.88 6.02
C ALA A 140 -16.03 -5.48 7.48
N GLY A 141 -16.63 -4.32 7.72
CA GLY A 141 -17.04 -3.85 9.04
C GLY A 141 -16.20 -2.70 9.61
N GLY A 142 -15.30 -2.14 8.81
CA GLY A 142 -14.58 -0.92 9.14
C GLY A 142 -13.67 -1.03 10.36
N LEU A 143 -13.45 0.10 11.01
CA LEU A 143 -12.61 0.19 12.20
C LEU A 143 -13.08 -0.71 13.36
N PRO A 144 -14.39 -0.89 13.64
CA PRO A 144 -14.84 -1.85 14.66
C PRO A 144 -14.35 -3.29 14.42
N MET A 145 -14.38 -3.76 13.17
CA MET A 145 -13.89 -5.09 12.80
C MET A 145 -12.35 -5.18 12.92
N LEU A 146 -11.62 -4.17 12.46
CA LEU A 146 -10.18 -4.10 12.61
C LEU A 146 -9.78 -4.17 14.10
N SER A 147 -10.46 -3.39 14.95
CA SER A 147 -10.24 -3.39 16.41
C SER A 147 -10.50 -4.76 17.03
N ALA A 148 -11.59 -5.43 16.62
CA ALA A 148 -11.90 -6.77 17.11
C ALA A 148 -10.86 -7.81 16.68
N LEU A 149 -10.34 -7.70 15.45
CA LEU A 149 -9.27 -8.57 14.94
C LEU A 149 -7.93 -8.31 15.62
N SER A 150 -7.59 -7.06 15.90
CA SER A 150 -6.29 -6.71 16.50
C SER A 150 -6.13 -7.22 17.95
N GLY A 151 -7.21 -7.37 18.70
CA GLY A 151 -7.16 -7.81 20.09
C GLY A 151 -6.45 -9.16 20.29
N PRO A 152 -6.85 -10.25 19.61
CA PRO A 152 -6.18 -11.54 19.69
C PRO A 152 -4.78 -11.59 19.06
N PHE A 153 -4.40 -10.61 18.22
CA PHE A 153 -3.17 -10.58 17.45
C PHE A 153 -2.38 -9.28 17.68
N PRO A 154 -1.92 -8.99 18.90
CA PRO A 154 -1.34 -7.69 19.28
C PRO A 154 -0.04 -7.34 18.53
N GLU A 155 0.65 -8.32 17.97
CA GLU A 155 1.87 -8.13 17.18
C GLU A 155 1.62 -7.80 15.71
N VAL A 156 0.35 -7.92 15.23
CA VAL A 156 0.02 -7.66 13.82
C VAL A 156 -0.26 -6.18 13.61
N ARG A 157 0.20 -5.67 12.49
CA ARG A 157 -0.05 -4.32 11.99
C ARG A 157 -0.83 -4.37 10.68
N PHE A 158 -1.82 -3.51 10.57
CA PHE A 158 -2.77 -3.50 9.47
C PHE A 158 -2.54 -2.31 8.53
N MET A 159 -2.75 -2.56 7.24
CA MET A 159 -2.92 -1.53 6.21
C MET A 159 -4.36 -1.63 5.68
N PRO A 160 -5.32 -0.92 6.29
CA PRO A 160 -6.69 -0.89 5.79
C PRO A 160 -6.73 -0.30 4.38
N SER A 161 -7.56 -0.90 3.53
CA SER A 161 -7.79 -0.45 2.15
C SER A 161 -9.18 -0.87 1.68
N GLY A 162 -9.80 -0.08 0.81
CA GLY A 162 -11.16 -0.29 0.34
C GLY A 162 -12.20 0.53 1.11
N GLY A 163 -12.76 1.54 0.44
CA GLY A 163 -13.71 2.49 1.03
C GLY A 163 -13.09 3.64 1.82
N LEU A 164 -11.75 3.73 1.88
CA LEU A 164 -11.08 4.84 2.54
C LEU A 164 -11.14 6.11 1.70
N SER A 165 -11.18 7.24 2.40
CA SER A 165 -11.33 8.58 1.83
C SER A 165 -10.63 9.61 2.74
N PRO A 166 -10.47 10.87 2.31
CA PRO A 166 -9.98 11.94 3.19
C PRO A 166 -10.82 12.16 4.44
N GLY A 167 -12.09 11.72 4.44
CA GLY A 167 -13.02 11.90 5.57
C GLY A 167 -12.88 10.84 6.67
N ASN A 168 -12.31 9.66 6.39
CA ASN A 168 -12.22 8.57 7.36
C ASN A 168 -10.79 8.05 7.61
N VAL A 169 -9.82 8.40 6.76
CA VAL A 169 -8.46 7.83 6.83
C VAL A 169 -7.77 8.11 8.17
N ASN A 170 -7.91 9.30 8.72
CA ASN A 170 -7.29 9.67 10.00
C ASN A 170 -7.80 8.79 11.15
N THR A 171 -9.10 8.46 11.16
CA THR A 171 -9.68 7.56 12.18
C THR A 171 -9.05 6.16 12.16
N TYR A 172 -8.65 5.69 10.97
CA TYR A 172 -7.90 4.43 10.86
C TYR A 172 -6.46 4.60 11.32
N LEU A 173 -5.78 5.67 10.93
CA LEU A 173 -4.38 5.93 11.30
C LEU A 173 -4.19 6.17 12.81
N ASP A 174 -5.25 6.60 13.52
CA ASP A 174 -5.25 6.68 14.99
C ASP A 174 -5.18 5.34 15.70
N HIS A 175 -5.58 4.28 15.02
CA HIS A 175 -5.61 2.98 15.66
C HIS A 175 -4.18 2.41 15.76
N PRO A 176 -3.71 2.03 16.98
CA PRO A 176 -2.32 1.64 17.22
C PRO A 176 -1.86 0.40 16.44
N ALA A 177 -2.80 -0.42 15.96
CA ALA A 177 -2.48 -1.55 15.10
C ALA A 177 -2.39 -1.19 13.61
N VAL A 178 -2.65 0.06 13.19
CA VAL A 178 -2.54 0.51 11.81
C VAL A 178 -1.17 1.13 11.57
N PHE A 179 -0.45 0.67 10.54
CA PHE A 179 0.86 1.22 10.19
C PHE A 179 0.84 2.14 8.96
N ALA A 180 -0.12 1.91 8.05
CA ALA A 180 -0.34 2.72 6.86
C ALA A 180 -1.77 2.50 6.36
N ALA A 181 -2.25 3.30 5.42
CA ALA A 181 -3.57 3.18 4.82
C ALA A 181 -3.49 3.20 3.29
N GLY A 182 -4.15 2.25 2.62
CA GLY A 182 -4.22 2.17 1.17
C GLY A 182 -5.44 2.93 0.63
N GLY A 183 -5.24 3.82 -0.34
CA GLY A 183 -6.33 4.61 -0.90
C GLY A 183 -6.14 4.96 -2.38
N SER A 184 -7.22 5.29 -3.06
CA SER A 184 -7.19 5.68 -4.47
C SER A 184 -7.73 7.08 -4.75
N TRP A 185 -8.20 7.81 -3.73
CA TRP A 185 -8.79 9.14 -3.91
C TRP A 185 -7.81 10.18 -4.44
N MET A 186 -6.50 10.04 -4.14
CA MET A 186 -5.45 10.93 -4.64
C MET A 186 -4.98 10.58 -6.06
N VAL A 187 -5.35 9.39 -6.57
CA VAL A 187 -4.99 8.89 -7.89
C VAL A 187 -6.25 8.41 -8.65
N PRO A 188 -7.28 9.25 -8.83
CA PRO A 188 -8.51 8.83 -9.46
C PRO A 188 -8.25 8.38 -10.90
N ARG A 189 -8.72 7.17 -11.25
CA ARG A 189 -8.51 6.56 -12.59
C ARG A 189 -8.92 7.48 -13.73
N ALA A 190 -10.01 8.24 -13.53
CA ALA A 190 -10.47 9.20 -14.55
C ALA A 190 -9.44 10.31 -14.82
N ALA A 191 -8.73 10.81 -13.80
CA ALA A 191 -7.68 11.80 -13.98
C ALA A 191 -6.45 11.21 -14.70
N ILE A 192 -6.08 9.96 -14.37
CA ILE A 192 -4.98 9.24 -15.05
C ILE A 192 -5.31 9.06 -16.54
N VAL A 193 -6.50 8.56 -16.86
CA VAL A 193 -6.95 8.35 -18.25
C VAL A 193 -7.00 9.66 -19.04
N ALA A 194 -7.37 10.77 -18.37
CA ALA A 194 -7.41 12.10 -18.98
C ALA A 194 -6.03 12.76 -19.11
N GLY A 195 -4.95 12.14 -18.61
CA GLY A 195 -3.61 12.77 -18.55
C GLY A 195 -3.55 13.98 -17.63
N ASN A 196 -4.48 14.12 -16.67
CA ASN A 196 -4.53 15.25 -15.75
C ASN A 196 -3.64 15.01 -14.51
N PHE A 197 -2.32 14.93 -14.72
CA PHE A 197 -1.35 14.66 -13.67
C PHE A 197 -1.15 15.85 -12.72
N GLN A 198 -1.49 17.07 -13.14
CA GLN A 198 -1.50 18.24 -12.25
C GLN A 198 -2.55 18.08 -11.15
N GLU A 199 -3.73 17.56 -11.49
CA GLU A 199 -4.77 17.28 -10.50
C GLU A 199 -4.33 16.17 -9.53
N ILE A 200 -3.64 15.15 -10.00
CA ILE A 200 -3.07 14.10 -9.15
C ILE A 200 -2.04 14.67 -8.19
N ALA A 201 -1.10 15.48 -8.66
CA ALA A 201 -0.12 16.15 -7.80
C ALA A 201 -0.81 17.02 -6.73
N ARG A 202 -1.86 17.76 -7.11
CA ARG A 202 -2.66 18.57 -6.18
C ARG A 202 -3.33 17.72 -5.11
N LEU A 203 -4.00 16.63 -5.50
CA LEU A 203 -4.68 15.71 -4.57
C LEU A 203 -3.70 15.01 -3.63
N CYS A 204 -2.52 14.64 -4.11
CA CYS A 204 -1.44 14.09 -3.30
C CYS A 204 -0.94 15.12 -2.28
N ALA A 205 -0.68 16.35 -2.71
CA ALA A 205 -0.24 17.44 -1.83
C ALA A 205 -1.29 17.75 -0.76
N GLU A 206 -2.57 17.81 -1.11
CA GLU A 206 -3.66 17.99 -0.14
C GLU A 206 -3.73 16.84 0.87
N THR A 207 -3.56 15.59 0.40
CA THR A 207 -3.54 14.43 1.27
C THR A 207 -2.37 14.52 2.25
N ARG A 208 -1.16 14.88 1.77
CA ARG A 208 0.02 15.03 2.63
C ARG A 208 -0.15 16.15 3.65
N LEU A 209 -0.62 17.31 3.23
CA LEU A 209 -0.87 18.45 4.12
C LEU A 209 -1.85 18.10 5.25
N ARG A 210 -2.95 17.42 4.94
CA ARG A 210 -3.93 16.97 5.95
C ARG A 210 -3.33 16.00 6.97
N LEU A 211 -2.49 15.08 6.51
CA LEU A 211 -1.80 14.14 7.39
C LEU A 211 -0.77 14.85 8.28
N ASP A 212 0.01 15.78 7.73
CA ASP A 212 1.01 16.53 8.48
C ASP A 212 0.36 17.45 9.52
N GLU A 213 -0.77 18.06 9.19
CA GLU A 213 -1.57 18.86 10.11
C GLU A 213 -2.14 17.97 11.22
N TYR A 214 -2.70 16.84 10.86
CA TYR A 214 -3.24 15.87 11.80
C TYR A 214 -2.16 15.36 12.77
N ASN A 215 -1.01 14.93 12.28
CA ASN A 215 0.11 14.46 13.10
C ASN A 215 0.62 15.52 14.08
N ARG A 216 0.65 16.80 13.65
CA ARG A 216 1.02 17.93 14.54
C ARG A 216 0.02 18.14 15.67
N LEU A 217 -1.29 17.98 15.40
CA LEU A 217 -2.35 18.21 16.38
C LEU A 217 -2.47 17.08 17.39
N THR A 218 -2.23 15.84 16.97
CA THR A 218 -2.36 14.65 17.83
C THR A 218 -1.07 14.27 18.56
N GLY A 219 0.05 14.96 18.28
CA GLY A 219 1.36 14.61 18.83
C GLY A 219 1.86 13.27 18.29
N GLY A 220 1.35 12.84 17.14
CA GLY A 220 1.74 11.59 16.47
C GLY A 220 3.23 11.60 16.17
N THR A 221 3.98 10.97 17.04
CA THR A 221 5.37 10.57 16.77
C THR A 221 5.30 9.18 16.18
N ILE A 222 5.76 9.04 14.93
CA ILE A 222 6.03 7.74 14.32
C ILE A 222 7.17 7.05 15.06
#